data_6ca52dbced7954973674648cd9f7edaf
#
_entry.id   6ca52dbced7954973674648cd9f7edaf
#
_cell.length_a   1.000
_cell.length_b   1.000
_cell.length_c   1.000
_cell.angle_alpha   90.00
_cell.angle_beta   90.00
_cell.angle_gamma   90.00
#
_symmetry.space_group_name_H-M   'P 1'
#
loop_
_entity.id
_entity.type
_entity.pdbx_description
1 polymer ?
#
loop_
_entity_poly.entity_id
_entity_poly.type
_entity_poly.pdbx_seq_one_letter_code
_entity_poly.pdbx_strand_id
1 'polypeptide(L)'
;MRVWVRNKEAGKVLMLFPLSFYTYLLCPLLMGTDIWQEIEVLNQEFVRLGISQSVDYEKYYLYSLITHSTAIEGSTLTELDTQLLFDEGVTAKGKPLVYHLMNEDLKKAYELAKEESAQNAEITPVFLQKLNAALMRTTGSVYNVMGGSFDSSKGEFRLCGVTAGVGGCSYMSYPKVPAKVEELCSILREKQKNMETFRERYELSFNAHLNLVTVHPWVDGNGRTARLLMNYIQFCHHLFPTKIFKEDRGDYIL
;
A
#
# COMPACT_ATOMS: atom_id res chain seq x y z
N MET A 1 -13.46 17.00 5.46
CA MET A 1 -14.30 16.20 4.55
C MET A 1 -13.41 15.16 3.91
N ARG A 2 -13.82 13.91 3.91
CA ARG A 2 -13.04 12.79 3.38
C ARG A 2 -13.57 12.50 1.99
N VAL A 3 -12.71 12.45 0.97
CA VAL A 3 -13.15 12.08 -0.39
C VAL A 3 -13.02 10.57 -0.55
N TRP A 4 -14.14 9.93 -0.76
CA TRP A 4 -14.27 8.51 -0.97
C TRP A 4 -14.47 8.22 -2.47
N VAL A 5 -13.58 7.47 -3.07
CA VAL A 5 -13.80 6.95 -4.42
C VAL A 5 -14.45 5.58 -4.31
N ARG A 6 -15.73 5.50 -4.64
CA ARG A 6 -16.46 4.24 -4.69
C ARG A 6 -16.37 3.66 -6.09
N ASN A 7 -15.64 2.58 -6.25
CA ASN A 7 -15.71 1.81 -7.48
C ASN A 7 -17.05 1.04 -7.49
N LYS A 8 -17.99 1.50 -8.32
CA LYS A 8 -19.35 0.90 -8.43
C LYS A 8 -19.33 -0.54 -8.93
N GLU A 9 -18.31 -0.95 -9.68
CA GLU A 9 -18.18 -2.32 -10.22
C GLU A 9 -17.54 -3.29 -9.22
N ALA A 10 -16.66 -2.80 -8.32
CA ALA A 10 -15.98 -3.63 -7.33
C ALA A 10 -16.58 -3.53 -5.91
N GLY A 11 -17.54 -2.65 -5.67
CA GLY A 11 -18.19 -2.45 -4.36
C GLY A 11 -17.27 -1.92 -3.25
N LYS A 12 -16.07 -1.44 -3.57
CA LYS A 12 -15.04 -1.02 -2.59
C LYS A 12 -14.77 0.48 -2.62
N VAL A 13 -14.46 1.03 -1.46
CA VAL A 13 -14.23 2.46 -1.25
C VAL A 13 -12.75 2.72 -0.96
N LEU A 14 -12.12 3.62 -1.70
CA LEU A 14 -10.73 4.07 -1.51
C LEU A 14 -10.70 5.57 -1.22
N MET A 15 -9.86 5.98 -0.28
CA MET A 15 -9.74 7.36 0.14
C MET A 15 -8.43 7.98 -0.35
N LEU A 16 -8.51 9.11 -1.02
CA LEU A 16 -7.37 9.69 -1.72
C LEU A 16 -6.68 10.88 -1.02
N PHE A 17 -7.36 11.69 -0.19
CA PHE A 17 -6.74 12.87 0.44
C PHE A 17 -7.33 13.27 1.78
N PRO A 18 -6.53 13.80 2.74
CA PRO A 18 -7.05 14.52 3.88
C PRO A 18 -7.44 15.95 3.43
N LEU A 19 -8.70 16.17 3.15
CA LEU A 19 -9.23 17.45 2.63
C LEU A 19 -9.66 18.45 3.72
N SER A 20 -8.99 18.48 4.87
CA SER A 20 -9.45 19.30 5.99
C SER A 20 -9.31 20.82 5.80
N PHE A 21 -8.56 21.30 4.82
CA PHE A 21 -8.30 22.74 4.66
C PHE A 21 -8.91 23.42 3.41
N TYR A 22 -9.19 22.68 2.33
CA TYR A 22 -9.57 23.26 1.03
C TYR A 22 -11.04 23.20 0.65
N THR A 23 -11.84 22.38 1.31
CA THR A 23 -13.25 22.16 0.96
C THR A 23 -14.14 23.37 1.16
N TYR A 24 -13.75 24.36 1.97
CA TYR A 24 -14.57 25.57 2.19
C TYR A 24 -14.53 26.58 1.03
N LEU A 25 -13.49 26.58 0.21
CA LEU A 25 -13.33 27.55 -0.89
C LEU A 25 -13.82 27.05 -2.25
N LEU A 26 -13.85 25.74 -2.52
CA LEU A 26 -14.16 25.18 -3.84
C LEU A 26 -15.51 24.43 -3.90
N CYS A 27 -16.17 24.22 -2.78
CA CYS A 27 -17.41 23.45 -2.71
C CYS A 27 -18.57 23.93 -3.61
N PRO A 28 -18.73 25.20 -3.98
CA PRO A 28 -19.80 25.64 -4.89
C PRO A 28 -19.57 25.31 -6.37
N LEU A 29 -18.32 25.05 -6.78
CA LEU A 29 -17.94 24.88 -8.19
C LEU A 29 -18.04 23.42 -8.69
N LEU A 30 -18.14 22.45 -7.80
CA LEU A 30 -17.92 21.03 -8.12
C LEU A 30 -19.19 20.15 -8.02
N MET A 31 -20.36 20.78 -7.89
CA MET A 31 -21.64 20.05 -7.91
C MET A 31 -21.95 19.58 -9.35
N GLY A 32 -21.59 18.32 -9.63
CA GLY A 32 -21.91 17.66 -10.90
C GLY A 32 -20.71 17.19 -11.75
N THR A 33 -19.47 17.37 -11.24
CA THR A 33 -18.27 16.87 -11.92
C THR A 33 -17.99 15.40 -11.59
N ASP A 34 -17.37 14.69 -12.52
CA ASP A 34 -16.81 13.36 -12.30
C ASP A 34 -15.75 13.45 -11.18
N ILE A 35 -15.80 12.56 -10.19
CA ILE A 35 -14.85 12.49 -9.06
C ILE A 35 -13.39 12.47 -9.52
N TRP A 36 -13.09 11.89 -10.69
CA TRP A 36 -11.76 11.85 -11.25
C TRP A 36 -11.27 13.22 -11.71
N GLN A 37 -12.16 14.04 -12.26
CA GLN A 37 -11.85 15.42 -12.60
C GLN A 37 -11.56 16.27 -11.34
N GLU A 38 -12.33 16.06 -10.29
CA GLU A 38 -12.09 16.69 -8.98
C GLU A 38 -10.71 16.37 -8.43
N ILE A 39 -10.32 15.07 -8.44
CA ILE A 39 -9.01 14.64 -7.95
C ILE A 39 -7.88 15.22 -8.79
N GLU A 40 -8.05 15.25 -10.10
CA GLU A 40 -7.05 15.82 -11.02
C GLU A 40 -6.84 17.30 -10.78
N VAL A 41 -7.93 18.08 -10.63
CA VAL A 41 -7.86 19.51 -10.29
C VAL A 41 -7.17 19.73 -8.94
N LEU A 42 -7.50 18.93 -7.91
CA LEU A 42 -6.87 19.04 -6.60
C LEU A 42 -5.38 18.68 -6.65
N ASN A 43 -5.00 17.69 -7.45
CA ASN A 43 -3.60 17.33 -7.65
C ASN A 43 -2.81 18.45 -8.36
N GLN A 44 -3.39 19.06 -9.39
CA GLN A 44 -2.80 20.21 -10.07
C GLN A 44 -2.61 21.41 -9.12
N GLU A 45 -3.62 21.67 -8.29
CA GLU A 45 -3.57 22.76 -7.31
C GLU A 45 -2.54 22.49 -6.20
N PHE A 46 -2.43 21.25 -5.72
CA PHE A 46 -1.39 20.84 -4.78
C PHE A 46 0.02 21.10 -5.31
N VAL A 47 0.26 20.75 -6.59
CA VAL A 47 1.54 21.01 -7.27
C VAL A 47 1.76 22.51 -7.45
N ARG A 48 0.75 23.25 -7.90
CA ARG A 48 0.82 24.71 -8.12
C ARG A 48 1.16 25.48 -6.86
N LEU A 49 0.62 25.08 -5.73
CA LEU A 49 0.87 25.71 -4.43
C LEU A 49 2.22 25.34 -3.80
N GLY A 50 2.94 24.37 -4.38
CA GLY A 50 4.24 23.93 -3.87
C GLY A 50 4.17 23.35 -2.45
N ILE A 51 3.03 22.77 -2.05
CA ILE A 51 2.78 22.29 -0.68
C ILE A 51 3.84 21.27 -0.26
N SER A 52 4.26 20.41 -1.18
CA SER A 52 5.32 19.41 -0.93
C SER A 52 6.69 20.05 -0.62
N GLN A 53 6.89 21.32 -0.96
CA GLN A 53 8.16 22.04 -0.78
C GLN A 53 8.14 22.97 0.44
N SER A 54 6.94 23.36 0.92
CA SER A 54 6.78 24.39 1.95
C SER A 54 6.93 23.91 3.39
N VAL A 55 6.75 22.61 3.63
CA VAL A 55 6.92 21.93 4.93
C VAL A 55 7.50 20.55 4.62
N ASP A 56 8.01 19.87 5.62
CA ASP A 56 8.45 18.46 5.56
C ASP A 56 7.26 17.50 5.28
N TYR A 57 6.45 17.88 4.25
CA TYR A 57 5.18 17.23 3.94
C TYR A 57 5.37 15.75 3.58
N GLU A 58 6.38 15.44 2.76
CA GLU A 58 6.69 14.05 2.40
C GLU A 58 6.98 13.20 3.63
N LYS A 59 7.73 13.74 4.60
CA LYS A 59 8.08 13.08 5.85
C LYS A 59 6.83 12.77 6.69
N TYR A 60 6.00 13.78 6.95
CA TYR A 60 4.78 13.60 7.75
C TYR A 60 3.75 12.73 7.05
N TYR A 61 3.64 12.84 5.73
CA TYR A 61 2.77 11.97 4.95
C TYR A 61 3.21 10.52 5.04
N LEU A 62 4.52 10.25 4.89
CA LEU A 62 5.10 8.91 5.05
C LEU A 62 4.82 8.34 6.43
N TYR A 63 5.01 9.12 7.50
CA TYR A 63 4.76 8.65 8.86
C TYR A 63 3.29 8.28 9.08
N SER A 64 2.39 9.11 8.58
CA SER A 64 0.96 8.83 8.59
C SER A 64 0.61 7.58 7.77
N LEU A 65 1.14 7.45 6.55
CA LEU A 65 0.93 6.28 5.68
C LEU A 65 1.38 4.98 6.38
N ILE A 66 2.57 4.97 6.98
CA ILE A 66 3.10 3.81 7.69
C ILE A 66 2.22 3.48 8.89
N THR A 67 1.87 4.48 9.71
CA THR A 67 1.03 4.29 10.89
C THR A 67 -0.31 3.66 10.53
N HIS A 68 -0.99 4.20 9.54
CA HIS A 68 -2.29 3.66 9.10
C HIS A 68 -2.15 2.27 8.48
N SER A 69 -1.15 2.05 7.64
CA SER A 69 -0.92 0.77 6.99
C SER A 69 -0.62 -0.36 7.99
N THR A 70 0.18 -0.09 9.03
CA THR A 70 0.46 -1.08 10.08
C THR A 70 -0.70 -1.24 11.06
N ALA A 71 -1.48 -0.17 11.30
CA ALA A 71 -2.66 -0.24 12.15
C ALA A 71 -3.79 -1.10 11.54
N ILE A 72 -3.93 -1.15 10.21
CA ILE A 72 -4.81 -2.10 9.52
C ILE A 72 -4.46 -3.55 9.88
N GLU A 73 -3.18 -3.84 10.07
CA GLU A 73 -2.66 -5.17 10.46
C GLU A 73 -2.63 -5.37 12.00
N GLY A 74 -3.14 -4.43 12.79
CA GLY A 74 -3.30 -4.54 14.24
C GLY A 74 -2.30 -3.79 15.09
N SER A 75 -1.37 -3.02 14.50
CA SER A 75 -0.51 -2.11 15.28
C SER A 75 -1.36 -1.05 15.99
N THR A 76 -0.97 -0.74 17.23
CA THR A 76 -1.64 0.30 18.04
C THR A 76 -0.78 1.56 18.21
N LEU A 77 0.32 1.69 17.42
CA LEU A 77 1.10 2.91 17.40
C LEU A 77 0.29 4.07 16.80
N THR A 78 0.48 5.24 17.38
CA THR A 78 -0.07 6.51 16.87
C THR A 78 0.90 7.16 15.88
N GLU A 79 0.44 8.18 15.14
CA GLU A 79 1.32 8.96 14.27
C GLU A 79 2.43 9.65 15.08
N LEU A 80 2.16 10.10 16.31
CA LEU A 80 3.15 10.65 17.21
C LEU A 80 4.18 9.59 17.63
N ASP A 81 3.75 8.38 17.98
CA ASP A 81 4.66 7.27 18.32
C ASP A 81 5.58 6.93 17.14
N THR A 82 5.03 6.94 15.92
CA THR A 82 5.78 6.70 14.69
C THR A 82 6.78 7.81 14.42
N GLN A 83 6.39 9.07 14.63
CA GLN A 83 7.29 10.22 14.51
C GLN A 83 8.46 10.14 15.50
N LEU A 84 8.18 9.90 16.79
CA LEU A 84 9.22 9.75 17.82
C LEU A 84 10.17 8.59 17.54
N LEU A 85 9.63 7.47 17.02
CA LEU A 85 10.44 6.32 16.60
C LEU A 85 11.42 6.71 15.49
N PHE A 86 10.96 7.40 14.44
CA PHE A 86 11.78 7.69 13.27
C PHE A 86 12.70 8.90 13.43
N ASP A 87 12.29 9.89 14.20
CA ASP A 87 13.07 11.12 14.39
C ASP A 87 14.05 11.00 15.56
N GLU A 88 13.68 10.29 16.64
CA GLU A 88 14.42 10.28 17.89
C GLU A 88 14.86 8.85 18.31
N GLY A 89 14.42 7.82 17.62
CA GLY A 89 14.68 6.42 17.99
C GLY A 89 13.96 5.99 19.28
N VAL A 90 12.92 6.72 19.70
CA VAL A 90 12.19 6.45 20.93
C VAL A 90 11.05 5.50 20.69
N THR A 91 10.98 4.43 21.48
CA THR A 91 9.88 3.46 21.44
C THR A 91 8.74 3.86 22.38
N ALA A 92 7.50 3.67 21.93
CA ALA A 92 6.32 3.99 22.71
C ALA A 92 6.18 3.06 23.92
N LYS A 93 6.04 3.63 25.13
CA LYS A 93 5.92 2.88 26.38
C LYS A 93 4.66 1.99 26.37
N GLY A 94 4.84 0.73 26.76
CA GLY A 94 3.74 -0.23 26.88
C GLY A 94 3.21 -0.77 25.55
N LYS A 95 3.87 -0.46 24.43
CA LYS A 95 3.53 -1.03 23.11
C LYS A 95 4.46 -2.21 22.79
N PRO A 96 3.93 -3.28 22.17
CA PRO A 96 4.75 -4.41 21.72
C PRO A 96 5.87 -3.98 20.77
N LEU A 97 7.07 -4.53 20.96
CA LEU A 97 8.23 -4.23 20.10
C LEU A 97 7.94 -4.53 18.63
N VAL A 98 7.17 -5.59 18.34
CA VAL A 98 6.81 -5.97 16.97
C VAL A 98 6.13 -4.84 16.19
N TYR A 99 5.37 -3.96 16.83
CA TYR A 99 4.74 -2.82 16.15
C TYR A 99 5.76 -1.78 15.70
N HIS A 100 6.80 -1.54 16.50
CA HIS A 100 7.90 -0.65 16.12
C HIS A 100 8.71 -1.24 14.97
N LEU A 101 9.01 -2.54 15.02
CA LEU A 101 9.70 -3.26 13.96
C LEU A 101 8.88 -3.26 12.65
N MET A 102 7.56 -3.44 12.71
CA MET A 102 6.67 -3.33 11.55
C MET A 102 6.74 -1.95 10.88
N ASN A 103 6.80 -0.87 11.67
CA ASN A 103 6.92 0.49 11.15
C ASN A 103 8.29 0.71 10.50
N GLU A 104 9.39 0.28 11.15
CA GLU A 104 10.75 0.36 10.62
C GLU A 104 10.91 -0.42 9.29
N ASP A 105 10.41 -1.64 9.24
CA ASP A 105 10.49 -2.46 8.05
C ASP A 105 9.64 -1.88 6.90
N LEU A 106 8.43 -1.38 7.20
CA LEU A 106 7.60 -0.74 6.18
C LEU A 106 8.21 0.56 5.66
N LYS A 107 8.88 1.36 6.53
CA LYS A 107 9.62 2.55 6.08
C LYS A 107 10.69 2.18 5.06
N LYS A 108 11.52 1.19 5.37
CA LYS A 108 12.57 0.72 4.45
C LYS A 108 12.02 0.14 3.15
N ALA A 109 10.92 -0.61 3.23
CA ALA A 109 10.27 -1.13 2.05
C ALA A 109 9.65 -0.02 1.17
N TYR A 110 9.14 1.05 1.77
CA TYR A 110 8.63 2.22 1.05
C TYR A 110 9.77 3.00 0.36
N GLU A 111 10.87 3.23 1.07
CA GLU A 111 12.07 3.86 0.51
C GLU A 111 12.61 3.06 -0.68
N LEU A 112 12.72 1.74 -0.53
CA LEU A 112 13.08 0.82 -1.61
C LEU A 112 12.11 0.94 -2.81
N ALA A 113 10.80 0.96 -2.58
CA ALA A 113 9.82 1.11 -3.65
C ALA A 113 9.98 2.45 -4.39
N LYS A 114 10.27 3.53 -3.66
CA LYS A 114 10.52 4.86 -4.25
C LYS A 114 11.82 4.88 -5.07
N GLU A 115 12.89 4.28 -4.59
CA GLU A 115 14.17 4.14 -5.31
C GLU A 115 14.02 3.32 -6.59
N GLU A 116 13.39 2.15 -6.51
CA GLU A 116 13.15 1.27 -7.66
C GLU A 116 12.24 1.95 -8.70
N SER A 117 11.27 2.77 -8.27
CA SER A 117 10.40 3.51 -9.18
C SER A 117 11.16 4.59 -9.97
N ALA A 118 12.14 5.23 -9.34
CA ALA A 118 13.01 6.21 -10.02
C ALA A 118 13.88 5.56 -11.11
N GLN A 119 14.14 4.27 -11.00
CA GLN A 119 14.88 3.47 -11.98
C GLN A 119 13.96 2.76 -12.98
N ASN A 120 12.64 2.95 -12.88
CA ASN A 120 11.63 2.24 -13.68
C ASN A 120 11.80 0.72 -13.63
N ALA A 121 12.11 0.16 -12.47
CA ALA A 121 12.30 -1.27 -12.29
C ALA A 121 11.05 -2.05 -12.71
N GLU A 122 11.23 -3.14 -13.45
CA GLU A 122 10.10 -3.94 -13.90
C GLU A 122 9.38 -4.64 -12.74
N ILE A 123 8.06 -4.67 -12.79
CA ILE A 123 7.24 -5.48 -11.87
C ILE A 123 7.40 -6.97 -12.24
N THR A 124 8.22 -7.66 -11.45
CA THR A 124 8.49 -9.10 -11.59
C THR A 124 8.18 -9.83 -10.28
N PRO A 125 8.02 -11.16 -10.27
CA PRO A 125 7.91 -11.92 -9.02
C PRO A 125 9.09 -11.66 -8.07
N VAL A 126 10.31 -11.56 -8.61
CA VAL A 126 11.52 -11.25 -7.82
C VAL A 126 11.44 -9.87 -7.19
N PHE A 127 10.94 -8.87 -7.92
CA PHE A 127 10.69 -7.53 -7.37
C PHE A 127 9.67 -7.56 -6.23
N LEU A 128 8.56 -8.28 -6.40
CA LEU A 128 7.54 -8.41 -5.35
C LEU A 128 8.09 -9.15 -4.11
N GLN A 129 8.89 -10.19 -4.30
CA GLN A 129 9.59 -10.87 -3.21
C GLN A 129 10.59 -9.95 -2.50
N LYS A 130 11.32 -9.10 -3.24
CA LYS A 130 12.24 -8.10 -2.68
C LYS A 130 11.49 -7.07 -1.81
N LEU A 131 10.33 -6.58 -2.25
CA LEU A 131 9.49 -5.69 -1.46
C LEU A 131 8.98 -6.36 -0.18
N ASN A 132 8.47 -7.60 -0.28
CA ASN A 132 8.01 -8.35 0.88
C ASN A 132 9.15 -8.69 1.85
N ALA A 133 10.33 -9.05 1.34
CA ALA A 133 11.52 -9.29 2.15
C ALA A 133 11.93 -8.05 2.97
N ALA A 134 11.92 -6.86 2.36
CA ALA A 134 12.21 -5.62 3.07
C ALA A 134 11.17 -5.35 4.18
N LEU A 135 9.90 -5.60 3.88
CA LEU A 135 8.76 -5.42 4.78
C LEU A 135 8.71 -6.44 5.93
N MET A 136 9.22 -7.65 5.74
CA MET A 136 9.22 -8.73 6.72
C MET A 136 10.59 -8.99 7.34
N ARG A 137 11.56 -8.13 7.10
CA ARG A 137 12.97 -8.33 7.45
C ARG A 137 13.21 -8.68 8.92
N THR A 138 12.50 -8.01 9.83
CA THR A 138 12.65 -8.20 11.29
C THR A 138 11.49 -8.95 11.94
N THR A 139 10.36 -9.06 11.23
CA THR A 139 9.14 -9.70 11.74
C THR A 139 8.86 -11.07 11.09
N GLY A 140 9.59 -11.41 10.01
CA GLY A 140 9.51 -12.70 9.36
C GLY A 140 10.23 -13.82 10.11
N SER A 141 9.97 -15.05 9.70
CA SER A 141 10.57 -16.27 10.27
C SER A 141 10.62 -17.42 9.27
N VAL A 142 11.36 -18.46 9.63
CA VAL A 142 11.42 -19.72 8.86
C VAL A 142 10.24 -20.59 9.25
N TYR A 143 9.55 -21.12 8.23
CA TYR A 143 8.43 -22.05 8.38
C TYR A 143 8.80 -23.42 7.82
N ASN A 144 8.55 -24.47 8.60
CA ASN A 144 8.69 -25.87 8.19
C ASN A 144 7.29 -26.47 8.09
N VAL A 145 6.86 -26.81 6.89
CA VAL A 145 5.51 -27.32 6.59
C VAL A 145 5.59 -28.56 5.70
N MET A 146 4.47 -29.25 5.47
CA MET A 146 4.46 -30.43 4.58
C MET A 146 4.95 -30.14 3.15
N GLY A 147 4.77 -28.91 2.66
CA GLY A 147 5.24 -28.48 1.34
C GLY A 147 6.73 -28.19 1.24
N GLY A 148 7.45 -28.19 2.36
CA GLY A 148 8.87 -27.83 2.44
C GLY A 148 9.17 -26.75 3.48
N SER A 149 10.36 -26.15 3.39
CA SER A 149 10.78 -25.04 4.24
C SER A 149 10.83 -23.75 3.42
N PHE A 150 10.39 -22.64 4.00
CA PHE A 150 10.49 -21.29 3.41
C PHE A 150 10.71 -20.25 4.49
N ASP A 151 11.35 -19.14 4.09
CA ASP A 151 11.72 -18.04 4.98
C ASP A 151 10.95 -16.77 4.59
N SER A 152 9.98 -16.37 5.41
CA SER A 152 9.17 -15.18 5.14
C SER A 152 9.97 -13.88 5.26
N SER A 153 11.08 -13.87 6.01
CA SER A 153 11.97 -12.69 6.08
C SER A 153 12.74 -12.45 4.78
N LYS A 154 12.78 -13.44 3.88
CA LYS A 154 13.37 -13.35 2.55
C LYS A 154 12.34 -13.13 1.44
N GLY A 155 11.06 -12.94 1.80
CA GLY A 155 9.98 -12.78 0.83
C GLY A 155 9.67 -14.04 0.03
N GLU A 156 10.04 -15.22 0.53
CA GLU A 156 9.74 -16.49 -0.12
C GLU A 156 8.23 -16.76 -0.08
N PHE A 157 7.70 -17.27 -1.19
CA PHE A 157 6.29 -17.62 -1.27
C PHE A 157 5.94 -18.76 -0.34
N ARG A 158 4.75 -18.73 0.24
CA ARG A 158 4.26 -19.75 1.13
C ARG A 158 4.17 -21.13 0.46
N LEU A 159 4.50 -22.16 1.22
CA LEU A 159 4.36 -23.57 0.84
C LEU A 159 3.25 -24.25 1.63
N CYS A 160 2.27 -23.48 2.15
CA CYS A 160 1.11 -23.99 2.90
C CYS A 160 -0.17 -23.23 2.52
N GLY A 161 -1.31 -23.82 2.85
CA GLY A 161 -2.60 -23.14 2.79
C GLY A 161 -2.70 -22.04 3.86
N VAL A 162 -3.41 -20.97 3.54
CA VAL A 162 -3.76 -19.88 4.48
C VAL A 162 -5.22 -19.49 4.31
N THR A 163 -5.83 -18.94 5.36
CA THR A 163 -7.24 -18.56 5.41
C THR A 163 -7.40 -17.10 5.80
N ALA A 164 -8.49 -16.47 5.38
CA ALA A 164 -8.87 -15.12 5.79
C ALA A 164 -9.44 -15.15 7.22
N GLY A 165 -8.55 -15.01 8.22
CA GLY A 165 -8.94 -15.08 9.62
C GLY A 165 -9.38 -16.48 10.08
N VAL A 166 -9.91 -16.57 11.30
CA VAL A 166 -10.38 -17.83 11.89
C VAL A 166 -11.74 -18.21 11.29
N GLY A 167 -11.80 -19.36 10.61
CA GLY A 167 -13.04 -19.84 9.97
C GLY A 167 -13.42 -19.17 8.65
N GLY A 168 -12.56 -18.28 8.11
CA GLY A 168 -12.77 -17.61 6.84
C GLY A 168 -12.49 -18.49 5.62
N CYS A 169 -12.72 -17.92 4.42
CA CYS A 169 -12.44 -18.57 3.15
C CYS A 169 -10.95 -18.85 2.97
N SER A 170 -10.62 -20.01 2.39
CA SER A 170 -9.25 -20.34 2.01
C SER A 170 -8.80 -19.51 0.81
N TYR A 171 -7.58 -18.98 0.88
CA TYR A 171 -6.92 -18.40 -0.28
C TYR A 171 -6.51 -19.48 -1.28
N MET A 172 -6.04 -19.03 -2.44
CA MET A 172 -5.55 -19.88 -3.52
C MET A 172 -4.60 -20.98 -2.99
N SER A 173 -4.70 -22.19 -3.55
CA SER A 173 -3.76 -23.29 -3.27
C SER A 173 -2.32 -22.87 -3.58
N TYR A 174 -1.41 -23.09 -2.63
CA TYR A 174 -0.02 -22.59 -2.70
C TYR A 174 0.77 -23.04 -3.93
N PRO A 175 0.61 -24.28 -4.50
CA PRO A 175 1.34 -24.65 -5.71
C PRO A 175 0.99 -23.80 -6.94
N LYS A 176 -0.15 -23.10 -6.94
CA LYS A 176 -0.58 -22.21 -8.03
C LYS A 176 -0.04 -20.79 -7.88
N VAL A 177 0.48 -20.43 -6.70
CA VAL A 177 0.90 -19.07 -6.37
C VAL A 177 1.98 -18.55 -7.32
N PRO A 178 3.10 -19.27 -7.57
CA PRO A 178 4.16 -18.74 -8.43
C PRO A 178 3.69 -18.39 -9.84
N ALA A 179 2.91 -19.29 -10.46
CA ALA A 179 2.38 -19.06 -11.81
C ALA A 179 1.39 -17.88 -11.83
N LYS A 180 0.57 -17.73 -10.78
CA LYS A 180 -0.41 -16.64 -10.72
C LYS A 180 0.23 -15.27 -10.42
N VAL A 181 1.31 -15.24 -9.67
CA VAL A 181 2.11 -14.02 -9.47
C VAL A 181 2.80 -13.61 -10.76
N GLU A 182 3.37 -14.55 -11.53
CA GLU A 182 3.97 -14.25 -12.85
C GLU A 182 2.94 -13.71 -13.83
N GLU A 183 1.75 -14.33 -13.90
CA GLU A 183 0.63 -13.85 -14.71
C GLU A 183 0.24 -12.41 -14.33
N LEU A 184 0.10 -12.13 -13.02
CA LEU A 184 -0.19 -10.78 -12.54
C LEU A 184 0.90 -9.78 -12.96
N CYS A 185 2.17 -10.12 -12.75
CA CYS A 185 3.29 -9.26 -13.13
C CYS A 185 3.29 -8.98 -14.64
N SER A 186 3.03 -10.01 -15.46
CA SER A 186 2.95 -9.86 -16.92
C SER A 186 1.84 -8.89 -17.34
N ILE A 187 0.65 -9.04 -16.78
CA ILE A 187 -0.50 -8.15 -17.03
C ILE A 187 -0.18 -6.71 -16.61
N LEU A 188 0.45 -6.53 -15.47
CA LEU A 188 0.80 -5.18 -14.98
C LEU A 188 1.83 -4.51 -15.89
N ARG A 189 2.87 -5.23 -16.33
CA ARG A 189 3.89 -4.72 -17.26
C ARG A 189 3.29 -4.32 -18.62
N GLU A 190 2.36 -5.12 -19.14
CA GLU A 190 1.67 -4.82 -20.39
C GLU A 190 0.80 -3.57 -20.27
N LYS A 191 -0.02 -3.51 -19.22
CA LYS A 191 -0.91 -2.38 -18.98
C LYS A 191 -0.17 -1.07 -18.72
N GLN A 192 0.94 -1.09 -17.99
CA GLN A 192 1.76 0.11 -17.74
C GLN A 192 2.23 0.81 -19.02
N LYS A 193 2.44 0.06 -20.12
CA LYS A 193 2.91 0.63 -21.39
C LYS A 193 1.83 1.43 -22.14
N ASN A 194 0.56 1.18 -21.85
CA ASN A 194 -0.57 1.63 -22.66
C ASN A 194 -1.50 2.62 -21.92
N MET A 195 -1.07 3.13 -20.75
CA MET A 195 -1.90 4.06 -19.98
C MET A 195 -1.66 5.52 -20.41
N GLU A 196 -2.73 6.19 -20.77
CA GLU A 196 -2.69 7.58 -21.24
C GLU A 196 -3.22 8.54 -20.18
N THR A 197 -4.29 8.19 -19.48
CA THR A 197 -5.02 9.07 -18.60
C THR A 197 -4.59 8.96 -17.12
N PHE A 198 -4.79 10.04 -16.38
CA PHE A 198 -4.63 10.11 -14.92
C PHE A 198 -5.46 9.01 -14.20
N ARG A 199 -6.71 8.82 -14.63
CA ARG A 199 -7.61 7.81 -14.10
C ARG A 199 -7.08 6.39 -14.30
N GLU A 200 -6.67 6.03 -15.52
CA GLU A 200 -6.16 4.68 -15.84
C GLU A 200 -4.95 4.30 -14.98
N ARG A 201 -4.06 5.25 -14.69
CA ARG A 201 -2.88 5.04 -13.84
C ARG A 201 -3.27 4.70 -12.40
N TYR A 202 -4.23 5.44 -11.82
CA TYR A 202 -4.74 5.11 -10.49
C TYR A 202 -5.50 3.78 -10.48
N GLU A 203 -6.40 3.54 -11.45
CA GLU A 203 -7.14 2.29 -11.56
C GLU A 203 -6.22 1.08 -11.70
N LEU A 204 -5.11 1.20 -12.46
CA LEU A 204 -4.10 0.13 -12.52
C LEU A 204 -3.49 -0.13 -11.15
N SER A 205 -3.11 0.90 -10.42
CA SER A 205 -2.51 0.75 -9.09
C SER A 205 -3.47 0.07 -8.10
N PHE A 206 -4.75 0.43 -8.13
CA PHE A 206 -5.79 -0.19 -7.29
C PHE A 206 -6.06 -1.64 -7.69
N ASN A 207 -6.09 -1.93 -8.98
CA ASN A 207 -6.24 -3.29 -9.49
C ASN A 207 -5.03 -4.17 -9.14
N ALA A 208 -3.81 -3.64 -9.20
CA ALA A 208 -2.61 -4.35 -8.78
C ALA A 208 -2.68 -4.75 -7.31
N HIS A 209 -3.08 -3.80 -6.44
CA HIS A 209 -3.33 -4.04 -5.03
C HIS A 209 -4.35 -5.16 -4.80
N LEU A 210 -5.54 -5.05 -5.39
CA LEU A 210 -6.64 -6.01 -5.22
C LEU A 210 -6.24 -7.42 -5.69
N ASN A 211 -5.59 -7.52 -6.85
CA ASN A 211 -5.18 -8.81 -7.40
C ASN A 211 -4.10 -9.47 -6.53
N LEU A 212 -3.10 -8.70 -6.04
CA LEU A 212 -2.05 -9.26 -5.18
C LEU A 212 -2.62 -9.75 -3.84
N VAL A 213 -3.52 -9.00 -3.21
CA VAL A 213 -4.21 -9.45 -1.99
C VAL A 213 -5.02 -10.72 -2.25
N THR A 214 -5.68 -10.83 -3.40
CA THR A 214 -6.47 -12.01 -3.78
C THR A 214 -5.60 -13.25 -3.99
N VAL A 215 -4.44 -13.12 -4.63
CA VAL A 215 -3.47 -14.22 -4.79
C VAL A 215 -2.89 -14.65 -3.44
N HIS A 216 -2.63 -13.69 -2.55
CA HIS A 216 -2.12 -13.89 -1.20
C HIS A 216 -0.85 -14.75 -1.15
N PRO A 217 0.25 -14.29 -1.78
CA PRO A 217 1.38 -15.18 -2.06
C PRO A 217 2.25 -15.54 -0.85
N TRP A 218 2.16 -14.80 0.23
CA TRP A 218 2.98 -15.00 1.43
C TRP A 218 2.15 -15.49 2.61
N VAL A 219 2.84 -15.96 3.65
CA VAL A 219 2.20 -16.32 4.93
C VAL A 219 1.78 -15.09 5.73
N ASP A 220 2.53 -13.98 5.57
CA ASP A 220 2.24 -12.66 6.18
C ASP A 220 2.73 -11.52 5.28
N GLY A 221 2.34 -10.28 5.62
CA GLY A 221 2.73 -9.08 4.89
C GLY A 221 1.98 -8.83 3.58
N ASN A 222 1.01 -9.65 3.21
CA ASN A 222 0.29 -9.52 1.93
C ASN A 222 -0.41 -8.17 1.77
N GLY A 223 -1.15 -7.71 2.76
CA GLY A 223 -1.85 -6.42 2.72
C GLY A 223 -0.87 -5.26 2.60
N ARG A 224 0.19 -5.25 3.41
CA ARG A 224 1.21 -4.20 3.39
C ARG A 224 1.98 -4.18 2.07
N THR A 225 2.39 -5.35 1.54
CA THR A 225 3.07 -5.46 0.24
C THR A 225 2.15 -5.02 -0.91
N ALA A 226 0.88 -5.36 -0.87
CA ALA A 226 -0.08 -4.96 -1.90
C ALA A 226 -0.31 -3.43 -1.90
N ARG A 227 -0.41 -2.79 -0.72
CA ARG A 227 -0.47 -1.32 -0.61
C ARG A 227 0.83 -0.67 -1.11
N LEU A 228 1.96 -1.31 -0.85
CA LEU A 228 3.26 -0.84 -1.34
C LEU A 228 3.40 -0.97 -2.87
N LEU A 229 2.91 -2.07 -3.48
CA LEU A 229 2.85 -2.21 -4.93
C LEU A 229 1.95 -1.15 -5.57
N MET A 230 0.82 -0.84 -4.95
CA MET A 230 -0.06 0.26 -5.37
C MET A 230 0.70 1.58 -5.40
N ASN A 231 1.40 1.92 -4.31
CA ASN A 231 2.20 3.14 -4.23
C ASN A 231 3.37 3.13 -5.20
N TYR A 232 4.03 1.99 -5.41
CA TYR A 232 5.09 1.84 -6.41
C TYR A 232 4.63 2.24 -7.82
N ILE A 233 3.48 1.72 -8.27
CA ILE A 233 2.88 2.08 -9.55
C ILE A 233 2.57 3.60 -9.60
N GLN A 234 2.06 4.15 -8.51
CA GLN A 234 1.79 5.58 -8.41
C GLN A 234 3.06 6.42 -8.52
N PHE A 235 4.17 6.00 -7.89
CA PHE A 235 5.47 6.66 -8.03
C PHE A 235 5.99 6.63 -9.47
N CYS A 236 5.93 5.48 -10.15
CA CYS A 236 6.35 5.35 -11.56
C CYS A 236 5.61 6.34 -12.48
N HIS A 237 4.40 6.74 -12.11
CA HIS A 237 3.57 7.68 -12.87
C HIS A 237 3.50 9.08 -12.27
N HIS A 238 4.37 9.40 -11.31
CA HIS A 238 4.40 10.70 -10.62
C HIS A 238 3.05 11.10 -10.00
N LEU A 239 2.28 10.10 -9.57
CA LEU A 239 1.02 10.31 -8.88
C LEU A 239 1.26 10.44 -7.38
N PHE A 240 0.32 11.08 -6.71
CA PHE A 240 0.34 11.14 -5.26
C PHE A 240 0.05 9.75 -4.65
N PRO A 241 0.89 9.24 -3.74
CA PRO A 241 0.70 7.90 -3.17
C PRO A 241 -0.58 7.83 -2.34
N THR A 242 -1.37 6.80 -2.58
CA THR A 242 -2.63 6.57 -1.86
C THR A 242 -2.38 6.00 -0.47
N LYS A 243 -3.00 6.60 0.55
CA LYS A 243 -3.04 6.13 1.92
C LYS A 243 -4.44 5.56 2.24
N ILE A 244 -4.50 4.34 2.79
CA ILE A 244 -5.73 3.76 3.31
C ILE A 244 -5.76 4.00 4.82
N PHE A 245 -6.83 4.63 5.29
CA PHE A 245 -6.96 4.97 6.70
C PHE A 245 -7.43 3.77 7.52
N LYS A 246 -6.89 3.60 8.72
CA LYS A 246 -7.26 2.51 9.64
C LYS A 246 -8.74 2.54 10.04
N GLU A 247 -9.33 3.72 10.06
CA GLU A 247 -10.74 3.93 10.35
C GLU A 247 -11.66 3.29 9.30
N ASP A 248 -11.15 3.14 8.08
CA ASP A 248 -11.86 2.59 6.95
C ASP A 248 -11.60 1.06 6.78
N ARG A 249 -10.89 0.45 7.76
CA ARG A 249 -10.50 -0.96 7.73
C ARG A 249 -11.69 -1.91 7.50
N GLY A 250 -12.85 -1.61 8.08
CA GLY A 250 -14.05 -2.43 7.90
C GLY A 250 -14.46 -2.51 6.44
N ASP A 251 -14.60 -1.36 5.79
CA ASP A 251 -15.02 -1.24 4.38
C ASP A 251 -13.92 -1.71 3.41
N TYR A 252 -12.66 -1.62 3.82
CA TYR A 252 -11.50 -2.01 3.03
C TYR A 252 -11.30 -3.53 2.97
N ILE A 253 -11.62 -4.27 4.06
CA ILE A 253 -11.40 -5.74 4.15
C ILE A 253 -12.61 -6.54 3.65
N LEU A 254 -13.83 -5.95 3.65
CA LEU A 254 -15.05 -6.56 3.14
C LEU A 254 -15.06 -6.60 1.61
#